data_13c578c45ea38f000e0a41557c2dca11
#
_entry.id   13c578c45ea38f000e0a41557c2dca11
#
_cell.length_a   1.000
_cell.length_b   1.000
_cell.length_c   1.000
_cell.angle_alpha   90.00
_cell.angle_beta   90.00
_cell.angle_gamma   90.00
#
_symmetry.space_group_name_H-M   'P 1'
#
loop_
_entity.id
_entity.type
_entity.pdbx_description
1 polymer ?
#
loop_
_entity_poly.entity_id
_entity_poly.type
_entity_poly.pdbx_seq_one_letter_code
_entity_poly.pdbx_strand_id
1 'polypeptide(L)'
;MAETSGRLEHDGVEIAWRRVAGGGPTVVWLGGFHSAMAATKGDALARWAAEAGRAFLRFDYLGHGVSGGRFEDGTITRWRADALAVIDALTEGPLVLVGSSMGAWIALLAALARPKRVRAMVLVAPAADFTERLLKPSLPETARAAIARDGRWTRPSAYDPAGYPITRALLEDGARWSILDSEIPVEVPVRILQGGEDPDVPWTHALELANALKSPDVVFTLVRDGDHRLSRPQDLARLIAAVEEVVGG
;
A
#
# COMPACT_ATOMS: atom_id res chain seq x y z
N MET A 1 -5.06 21.21 11.45
CA MET A 1 -6.33 21.44 10.71
C MET A 1 -7.24 20.22 10.89
N ALA A 2 -8.56 20.38 10.81
CA ALA A 2 -9.49 19.25 10.96
C ALA A 2 -9.46 18.36 9.70
N GLU A 3 -9.54 17.05 9.89
CA GLU A 3 -9.71 16.08 8.81
C GLU A 3 -11.16 16.14 8.29
N THR A 4 -11.34 16.20 6.99
CA THR A 4 -12.63 16.08 6.30
C THR A 4 -12.78 14.68 5.71
N SER A 5 -14.00 14.20 5.54
CA SER A 5 -14.29 12.88 4.97
C SER A 5 -15.38 12.95 3.93
N GLY A 6 -15.42 11.97 3.03
CA GLY A 6 -16.44 11.85 2.01
C GLY A 6 -16.41 10.48 1.34
N ARG A 7 -17.18 10.36 0.27
CA ARG A 7 -17.27 9.18 -0.58
C ARG A 7 -17.12 9.60 -2.05
N LEU A 8 -16.42 8.78 -2.81
CA LEU A 8 -16.25 8.90 -4.25
C LEU A 8 -16.92 7.70 -4.91
N GLU A 9 -17.88 7.93 -5.79
CA GLU A 9 -18.43 6.88 -6.63
C GLU A 9 -17.40 6.44 -7.66
N HIS A 10 -17.08 5.15 -7.70
CA HIS A 10 -16.16 4.57 -8.68
C HIS A 10 -16.60 3.15 -9.07
N ASP A 11 -16.97 2.97 -10.34
CA ASP A 11 -17.44 1.69 -10.91
C ASP A 11 -18.52 1.00 -10.06
N GLY A 12 -19.58 1.75 -9.69
CA GLY A 12 -20.72 1.24 -8.93
C GLY A 12 -20.46 1.05 -7.43
N VAL A 13 -19.33 1.55 -6.90
CA VAL A 13 -18.96 1.39 -5.50
C VAL A 13 -18.54 2.73 -4.89
N GLU A 14 -19.03 3.02 -3.69
CA GLU A 14 -18.60 4.17 -2.91
C GLU A 14 -17.26 3.90 -2.22
N ILE A 15 -16.22 4.63 -2.63
CA ILE A 15 -14.88 4.62 -2.05
C ILE A 15 -14.81 5.71 -0.97
N ALA A 16 -14.63 5.30 0.27
CA ALA A 16 -14.53 6.21 1.40
C ALA A 16 -13.14 6.82 1.49
N TRP A 17 -13.08 8.11 1.76
CA TRP A 17 -11.82 8.84 1.91
C TRP A 17 -11.86 9.84 3.07
N ARG A 18 -10.67 10.21 3.55
CA ARG A 18 -10.43 11.30 4.49
C ARG A 18 -9.25 12.13 4.03
N ARG A 19 -9.32 13.44 4.23
CA ARG A 19 -8.21 14.33 3.89
C ARG A 19 -8.00 15.42 4.91
N VAL A 20 -6.73 15.81 5.09
CA VAL A 20 -6.28 16.99 5.81
C VAL A 20 -5.89 18.04 4.77
N ALA A 21 -6.47 19.24 4.85
CA ALA A 21 -6.04 20.36 4.03
C ALA A 21 -4.66 20.84 4.50
N GLY A 22 -3.81 21.30 3.56
CA GLY A 22 -2.45 21.74 3.89
C GLY A 22 -1.68 22.20 2.67
N GLY A 23 -0.41 22.54 2.89
CA GLY A 23 0.53 22.94 1.84
C GLY A 23 1.45 21.81 1.38
N GLY A 24 2.22 22.10 0.31
CA GLY A 24 3.21 21.18 -0.28
C GLY A 24 2.57 20.11 -1.17
N PRO A 25 3.37 19.08 -1.55
CA PRO A 25 2.82 17.92 -2.26
C PRO A 25 1.81 17.19 -1.37
N THR A 26 0.73 16.67 -1.98
CA THR A 26 -0.22 15.86 -1.22
C THR A 26 0.40 14.51 -0.88
N VAL A 27 0.48 14.19 0.41
CA VAL A 27 0.87 12.87 0.89
C VAL A 27 -0.35 11.95 0.80
N VAL A 28 -0.25 10.86 0.03
CA VAL A 28 -1.34 9.90 -0.15
C VAL A 28 -0.99 8.59 0.53
N TRP A 29 -1.83 8.15 1.47
CA TRP A 29 -1.69 6.87 2.15
C TRP A 29 -2.44 5.76 1.40
N LEU A 30 -1.71 4.69 1.08
CA LEU A 30 -2.20 3.48 0.44
C LEU A 30 -2.06 2.31 1.42
N GLY A 31 -3.18 1.84 1.96
CA GLY A 31 -3.24 0.77 2.95
C GLY A 31 -2.87 -0.61 2.40
N GLY A 32 -2.54 -1.54 3.30
CA GLY A 32 -2.24 -2.93 2.96
C GLY A 32 -3.49 -3.78 2.77
N PHE A 33 -3.26 -5.04 2.39
CA PHE A 33 -4.27 -6.07 2.22
C PHE A 33 -5.12 -6.24 3.49
N HIS A 34 -6.44 -6.16 3.37
CA HIS A 34 -7.41 -6.26 4.46
C HIS A 34 -7.21 -5.22 5.58
N SER A 35 -6.65 -4.05 5.27
CA SER A 35 -6.39 -2.97 6.24
C SER A 35 -7.26 -1.75 5.96
N ALA A 36 -7.80 -1.12 7.01
CA ALA A 36 -8.55 0.13 6.89
C ALA A 36 -7.62 1.36 6.85
N MET A 37 -8.07 2.44 6.20
CA MET A 37 -7.36 3.74 6.17
C MET A 37 -7.14 4.34 7.56
N ALA A 38 -7.97 3.99 8.55
CA ALA A 38 -7.88 4.40 9.93
C ALA A 38 -7.04 3.45 10.80
N ALA A 39 -6.20 2.60 10.18
CA ALA A 39 -5.23 1.81 10.93
C ALA A 39 -4.07 2.68 11.44
N THR A 40 -3.30 2.15 12.39
CA THR A 40 -2.27 2.86 13.18
C THR A 40 -1.37 3.80 12.37
N LYS A 41 -0.83 3.34 11.22
CA LYS A 41 0.04 4.15 10.36
C LYS A 41 -0.72 5.30 9.68
N GLY A 42 -1.93 5.02 9.17
CA GLY A 42 -2.78 6.04 8.54
C GLY A 42 -3.18 7.13 9.53
N ASP A 43 -3.51 6.76 10.78
CA ASP A 43 -3.84 7.72 11.84
C ASP A 43 -2.61 8.53 12.30
N ALA A 44 -1.43 7.91 12.36
CA ALA A 44 -0.18 8.60 12.69
C ALA A 44 0.17 9.67 11.63
N LEU A 45 0.05 9.31 10.35
CA LEU A 45 0.30 10.22 9.22
C LEU A 45 -0.73 11.36 9.16
N ALA A 46 -2.01 11.07 9.41
CA ALA A 46 -3.06 12.10 9.44
C ALA A 46 -2.81 13.13 10.55
N ARG A 47 -2.41 12.67 11.74
CA ARG A 47 -2.07 13.52 12.88
C ARG A 47 -0.85 14.39 12.57
N TRP A 48 0.23 13.77 12.08
CA TRP A 48 1.42 14.48 11.65
C TRP A 48 1.08 15.56 10.60
N ALA A 49 0.29 15.21 9.57
CA ALA A 49 -0.07 16.15 8.52
C ALA A 49 -0.86 17.35 9.06
N ALA A 50 -1.79 17.13 10.01
CA ALA A 50 -2.55 18.18 10.66
C ALA A 50 -1.68 19.12 11.49
N GLU A 51 -0.69 18.57 12.22
CA GLU A 51 0.27 19.31 13.05
C GLU A 51 1.28 20.08 12.20
N ALA A 52 1.80 19.46 11.14
CA ALA A 52 2.78 20.06 10.23
C ALA A 52 2.17 20.96 9.14
N GLY A 53 0.84 21.09 9.07
CA GLY A 53 0.16 21.88 8.05
C GLY A 53 0.32 21.33 6.64
N ARG A 54 0.43 20.00 6.48
CA ARG A 54 0.66 19.32 5.20
C ARG A 54 -0.63 18.76 4.61
N ALA A 55 -0.74 18.78 3.28
CA ALA A 55 -1.85 18.14 2.58
C ALA A 55 -1.71 16.61 2.68
N PHE A 56 -2.78 15.94 3.12
CA PHE A 56 -2.80 14.49 3.28
C PHE A 56 -4.13 13.90 2.82
N LEU A 57 -4.07 12.73 2.18
CA LEU A 57 -5.23 11.97 1.72
C LEU A 57 -5.05 10.50 2.08
N ARG A 58 -6.11 9.89 2.61
CA ARG A 58 -6.22 8.45 2.84
C ARG A 58 -7.58 7.93 2.42
N PHE A 59 -7.67 6.68 2.02
CA PHE A 59 -8.90 6.07 1.55
C PHE A 59 -8.91 4.56 1.79
N ASP A 60 -10.08 3.97 1.76
CA ASP A 60 -10.28 2.53 1.75
C ASP A 60 -10.58 2.08 0.31
N TYR A 61 -9.91 1.04 -0.17
CA TYR A 61 -10.25 0.42 -1.46
C TYR A 61 -11.62 -0.27 -1.41
N LEU A 62 -12.16 -0.72 -2.56
CA LEU A 62 -13.28 -1.65 -2.60
C LEU A 62 -13.11 -2.77 -1.58
N GLY A 63 -14.13 -3.01 -0.76
CA GLY A 63 -14.17 -4.09 0.22
C GLY A 63 -13.26 -3.91 1.43
N HIS A 64 -12.60 -2.76 1.58
CA HIS A 64 -11.79 -2.43 2.75
C HIS A 64 -12.50 -1.41 3.64
N GLY A 65 -12.22 -1.48 4.94
CA GLY A 65 -12.64 -0.51 5.95
C GLY A 65 -14.12 -0.15 5.87
N VAL A 66 -14.43 1.09 5.48
CA VAL A 66 -15.80 1.61 5.36
C VAL A 66 -16.20 1.93 3.92
N SER A 67 -15.41 1.52 2.93
CA SER A 67 -15.78 1.53 1.52
C SER A 67 -16.80 0.43 1.21
N GLY A 68 -17.57 0.63 0.16
CA GLY A 68 -18.53 -0.36 -0.34
C GLY A 68 -17.88 -1.56 -1.03
N GLY A 69 -18.73 -2.46 -1.51
CA GLY A 69 -18.32 -3.70 -2.18
C GLY A 69 -17.92 -4.81 -1.21
N ARG A 70 -17.57 -5.96 -1.77
CA ARG A 70 -17.11 -7.11 -1.00
C ARG A 70 -15.61 -7.28 -1.19
N PHE A 71 -14.91 -7.66 -0.14
CA PHE A 71 -13.45 -7.85 -0.20
C PHE A 71 -13.07 -8.92 -1.24
N GLU A 72 -13.86 -9.98 -1.38
CA GLU A 72 -13.65 -11.09 -2.32
C GLU A 72 -13.74 -10.67 -3.80
N ASP A 73 -14.38 -9.54 -4.09
CA ASP A 73 -14.47 -8.97 -5.44
C ASP A 73 -13.23 -8.12 -5.78
N GLY A 74 -12.33 -7.95 -4.81
CA GLY A 74 -11.10 -7.19 -4.95
C GLY A 74 -10.02 -7.92 -5.73
N THR A 75 -9.32 -7.17 -6.58
CA THR A 75 -8.16 -7.60 -7.36
C THR A 75 -7.14 -6.48 -7.40
N ILE A 76 -5.92 -6.75 -7.85
CA ILE A 76 -4.89 -5.70 -8.03
C ILE A 76 -5.36 -4.65 -9.06
N THR A 77 -5.98 -5.10 -10.16
CA THR A 77 -6.61 -4.20 -11.16
C THR A 77 -7.60 -3.28 -10.49
N ARG A 78 -8.52 -3.82 -9.68
CA ARG A 78 -9.56 -3.03 -9.02
C ARG A 78 -8.98 -2.04 -8.02
N TRP A 79 -8.15 -2.50 -7.09
CA TRP A 79 -7.59 -1.63 -6.06
C TRP A 79 -6.65 -0.55 -6.61
N ARG A 80 -5.91 -0.87 -7.70
CA ARG A 80 -5.17 0.13 -8.46
C ARG A 80 -6.09 1.17 -9.10
N ALA A 81 -7.21 0.74 -9.69
CA ALA A 81 -8.18 1.66 -10.29
C ALA A 81 -8.82 2.57 -9.23
N ASP A 82 -9.20 2.03 -8.06
CA ASP A 82 -9.70 2.81 -6.92
C ASP A 82 -8.67 3.88 -6.49
N ALA A 83 -7.40 3.49 -6.35
CA ALA A 83 -6.33 4.42 -5.98
C ALA A 83 -6.19 5.56 -7.01
N LEU A 84 -6.19 5.24 -8.30
CA LEU A 84 -6.08 6.23 -9.36
C LEU A 84 -7.29 7.16 -9.40
N ALA A 85 -8.51 6.63 -9.25
CA ALA A 85 -9.74 7.41 -9.20
C ALA A 85 -9.71 8.42 -8.04
N VAL A 86 -9.31 7.96 -6.85
CA VAL A 86 -9.20 8.82 -5.65
C VAL A 86 -8.12 9.90 -5.84
N ILE A 87 -6.94 9.53 -6.33
CA ILE A 87 -5.84 10.45 -6.59
C ILE A 87 -6.26 11.52 -7.61
N ASP A 88 -6.86 11.10 -8.72
CA ASP A 88 -7.20 12.02 -9.81
C ASP A 88 -8.35 12.96 -9.44
N ALA A 89 -9.33 12.48 -8.66
CA ALA A 89 -10.51 13.26 -8.27
C ALA A 89 -10.28 14.20 -7.08
N LEU A 90 -9.39 13.83 -6.15
CA LEU A 90 -9.29 14.50 -4.84
C LEU A 90 -7.96 15.22 -4.61
N THR A 91 -7.03 15.16 -5.56
CA THR A 91 -5.73 15.82 -5.45
C THR A 91 -5.34 16.55 -6.71
N GLU A 92 -4.65 17.67 -6.53
CA GLU A 92 -4.01 18.43 -7.60
C GLU A 92 -2.49 18.52 -7.35
N GLY A 93 -1.73 18.77 -8.43
CA GLY A 93 -0.27 18.98 -8.33
C GLY A 93 0.53 17.75 -7.94
N PRO A 94 1.71 17.97 -7.30
CA PRO A 94 2.64 16.89 -6.98
C PRO A 94 2.18 16.03 -5.81
N LEU A 95 2.62 14.76 -5.81
CA LEU A 95 2.26 13.72 -4.84
C LEU A 95 3.49 13.10 -4.18
N VAL A 96 3.34 12.73 -2.91
CA VAL A 96 4.20 11.76 -2.23
C VAL A 96 3.34 10.55 -1.89
N LEU A 97 3.67 9.39 -2.44
CA LEU A 97 2.91 8.16 -2.20
C LEU A 97 3.52 7.39 -1.02
N VAL A 98 2.71 7.09 -0.02
CA VAL A 98 3.11 6.30 1.15
C VAL A 98 2.30 5.01 1.15
N GLY A 99 2.95 3.89 0.86
CA GLY A 99 2.29 2.58 0.75
C GLY A 99 2.81 1.56 1.76
N SER A 100 1.92 0.73 2.30
CA SER A 100 2.30 -0.36 3.19
C SER A 100 1.88 -1.72 2.64
N SER A 101 2.79 -2.70 2.62
CA SER A 101 2.53 -4.06 2.16
C SER A 101 1.97 -4.06 0.72
N MET A 102 0.78 -4.62 0.48
CA MET A 102 0.07 -4.50 -0.80
C MET A 102 -0.05 -3.05 -1.27
N GLY A 103 -0.32 -2.11 -0.37
CA GLY A 103 -0.42 -0.69 -0.70
C GLY A 103 0.86 -0.09 -1.26
N ALA A 104 2.02 -0.65 -0.94
CA ALA A 104 3.29 -0.27 -1.57
C ALA A 104 3.34 -0.73 -3.03
N TRP A 105 2.83 -1.91 -3.35
CA TRP A 105 2.69 -2.36 -4.73
C TRP A 105 1.71 -1.47 -5.52
N ILE A 106 0.53 -1.19 -4.95
CA ILE A 106 -0.44 -0.26 -5.57
C ILE A 106 0.19 1.14 -5.77
N ALA A 107 0.99 1.63 -4.82
CA ALA A 107 1.71 2.91 -4.94
C ALA A 107 2.70 2.91 -6.11
N LEU A 108 3.48 1.83 -6.29
CA LEU A 108 4.38 1.66 -7.44
C LEU A 108 3.59 1.66 -8.76
N LEU A 109 2.51 0.89 -8.84
CA LEU A 109 1.65 0.85 -10.03
C LEU A 109 0.98 2.21 -10.31
N ALA A 110 0.64 2.98 -9.27
CA ALA A 110 0.12 4.34 -9.42
C ALA A 110 1.21 5.31 -9.89
N ALA A 111 2.43 5.20 -9.38
CA ALA A 111 3.57 5.99 -9.83
C ALA A 111 3.88 5.74 -11.32
N LEU A 112 3.86 4.50 -11.76
CA LEU A 112 4.03 4.13 -13.16
C LEU A 112 2.90 4.70 -14.07
N ALA A 113 1.67 4.80 -13.53
CA ALA A 113 0.54 5.36 -14.25
C ALA A 113 0.50 6.91 -14.24
N ARG A 114 1.14 7.56 -13.27
CA ARG A 114 1.14 9.03 -13.07
C ARG A 114 2.56 9.57 -12.82
N PRO A 115 3.56 9.23 -13.67
CA PRO A 115 4.96 9.53 -13.39
C PRO A 115 5.25 11.04 -13.24
N LYS A 116 4.48 11.90 -13.92
CA LYS A 116 4.65 13.36 -13.85
C LYS A 116 4.11 13.98 -12.55
N ARG A 117 3.27 13.24 -11.81
CA ARG A 117 2.67 13.72 -10.57
C ARG A 117 3.44 13.27 -9.33
N VAL A 118 4.01 12.06 -9.36
CA VAL A 118 4.71 11.50 -8.20
C VAL A 118 6.10 12.12 -8.09
N ARG A 119 6.42 12.68 -6.92
CA ARG A 119 7.72 13.29 -6.62
C ARG A 119 8.61 12.42 -5.75
N ALA A 120 8.01 11.62 -4.88
CA ALA A 120 8.73 10.70 -4.00
C ALA A 120 7.80 9.59 -3.50
N MET A 121 8.40 8.55 -2.92
CA MET A 121 7.68 7.43 -2.35
C MET A 121 8.27 7.01 -1.01
N VAL A 122 7.39 6.58 -0.08
CA VAL A 122 7.78 5.89 1.16
C VAL A 122 7.05 4.55 1.21
N LEU A 123 7.79 3.45 1.24
CA LEU A 123 7.28 2.09 1.16
C LEU A 123 7.58 1.34 2.45
N VAL A 124 6.54 0.85 3.12
CA VAL A 124 6.65 0.12 4.40
C VAL A 124 6.35 -1.35 4.17
N ALA A 125 7.30 -2.22 4.49
CA ALA A 125 7.20 -3.67 4.29
C ALA A 125 6.63 -4.02 2.89
N PRO A 126 7.24 -3.50 1.79
CA PRO A 126 6.64 -3.52 0.46
C PRO A 126 6.47 -4.94 -0.07
N ALA A 127 5.23 -5.30 -0.39
CA ALA A 127 4.87 -6.61 -0.92
C ALA A 127 4.55 -6.54 -2.43
N ALA A 128 5.48 -6.02 -3.25
CA ALA A 128 5.32 -6.03 -4.70
C ALA A 128 5.20 -7.47 -5.20
N ASP A 129 4.31 -7.70 -6.17
CA ASP A 129 4.05 -9.03 -6.76
C ASP A 129 3.72 -10.13 -5.72
N PHE A 130 3.15 -9.73 -4.55
CA PHE A 130 2.95 -10.67 -3.43
C PHE A 130 2.13 -11.90 -3.82
N THR A 131 1.20 -11.78 -4.76
CA THR A 131 0.39 -12.91 -5.23
C THR A 131 1.25 -14.01 -5.85
N GLU A 132 2.22 -13.64 -6.67
CA GLU A 132 3.10 -14.56 -7.39
C GLU A 132 4.30 -15.00 -6.55
N ARG A 133 4.94 -14.03 -5.88
CA ARG A 133 6.23 -14.22 -5.22
C ARG A 133 6.15 -14.71 -3.78
N LEU A 134 5.07 -14.36 -3.06
CA LEU A 134 4.92 -14.66 -1.63
C LEU A 134 3.74 -15.63 -1.37
N LEU A 135 2.57 -15.34 -1.96
CA LEU A 135 1.36 -16.07 -1.64
C LEU A 135 1.26 -17.43 -2.35
N LYS A 136 1.34 -17.46 -3.68
CA LYS A 136 1.25 -18.73 -4.45
C LYS A 136 2.28 -19.78 -4.00
N PRO A 137 3.56 -19.45 -3.79
CA PRO A 137 4.54 -20.44 -3.31
C PRO A 137 4.23 -20.98 -1.92
N SER A 138 3.63 -20.19 -1.04
CA SER A 138 3.31 -20.56 0.34
C SER A 138 1.97 -21.28 0.51
N LEU A 139 1.14 -21.37 -0.54
CA LEU A 139 -0.16 -22.04 -0.46
C LEU A 139 0.00 -23.54 -0.18
N PRO A 140 -0.59 -24.08 0.91
CA PRO A 140 -0.66 -25.51 1.12
C PRO A 140 -1.55 -26.19 0.05
N GLU A 141 -1.36 -27.48 -0.16
CA GLU A 141 -2.11 -28.24 -1.16
C GLU A 141 -3.64 -28.16 -0.95
N THR A 142 -4.07 -28.17 0.32
CA THR A 142 -5.49 -28.00 0.67
C THR A 142 -6.06 -26.67 0.22
N ALA A 143 -5.27 -25.59 0.31
CA ALA A 143 -5.67 -24.27 -0.17
C ALA A 143 -5.76 -24.23 -1.70
N ARG A 144 -4.76 -24.81 -2.40
CA ARG A 144 -4.77 -24.91 -3.88
C ARG A 144 -5.99 -25.69 -4.37
N ALA A 145 -6.29 -26.82 -3.74
CA ALA A 145 -7.47 -27.61 -4.05
C ALA A 145 -8.78 -26.85 -3.79
N ALA A 146 -8.89 -26.11 -2.67
CA ALA A 146 -10.05 -25.29 -2.36
C ALA A 146 -10.22 -24.14 -3.38
N ILE A 147 -9.15 -23.44 -3.74
CA ILE A 147 -9.20 -22.37 -4.75
C ILE A 147 -9.57 -22.94 -6.12
N ALA A 148 -9.07 -24.12 -6.49
CA ALA A 148 -9.40 -24.77 -7.75
C ALA A 148 -10.87 -25.23 -7.80
N ARG A 149 -11.43 -25.72 -6.70
CA ARG A 149 -12.80 -26.22 -6.61
C ARG A 149 -13.82 -25.10 -6.41
N ASP A 150 -13.57 -24.23 -5.39
CA ASP A 150 -14.55 -23.28 -4.84
C ASP A 150 -14.25 -21.83 -5.26
N GLY A 151 -13.14 -21.59 -5.98
CA GLY A 151 -12.69 -20.25 -6.39
C GLY A 151 -12.05 -19.43 -5.27
N ARG A 152 -12.01 -19.93 -4.03
CA ARG A 152 -11.45 -19.22 -2.88
C ARG A 152 -10.99 -20.16 -1.77
N TRP A 153 -10.13 -19.60 -0.90
CA TRP A 153 -9.71 -20.22 0.35
C TRP A 153 -9.52 -19.12 1.41
N THR A 154 -9.85 -19.40 2.66
CA THR A 154 -9.62 -18.46 3.77
C THR A 154 -8.27 -18.77 4.42
N ARG A 155 -7.31 -17.87 4.25
CA ARG A 155 -6.00 -17.93 4.91
C ARG A 155 -6.17 -17.63 6.38
N PRO A 156 -5.75 -18.51 7.30
CA PRO A 156 -5.66 -18.16 8.72
C PRO A 156 -4.78 -16.94 8.96
N SER A 157 -5.15 -16.10 9.91
CA SER A 157 -4.40 -14.88 10.24
C SER A 157 -4.23 -14.75 11.74
N ALA A 158 -3.05 -14.31 12.17
CA ALA A 158 -2.78 -13.91 13.56
C ALA A 158 -3.45 -12.57 13.91
N TYR A 159 -3.90 -11.81 12.92
CA TYR A 159 -4.44 -10.46 13.08
C TYR A 159 -5.97 -10.40 13.01
N ASP A 160 -6.60 -11.39 12.40
CA ASP A 160 -8.06 -11.48 12.24
C ASP A 160 -8.51 -12.94 12.42
N PRO A 161 -9.32 -13.24 13.45
CA PRO A 161 -9.85 -14.59 13.67
C PRO A 161 -10.68 -15.14 12.50
N ALA A 162 -11.29 -14.27 11.69
CA ALA A 162 -12.04 -14.67 10.48
C ALA A 162 -11.09 -15.09 9.34
N GLY A 163 -9.81 -14.75 9.42
CA GLY A 163 -8.82 -14.97 8.38
C GLY A 163 -9.04 -14.05 7.17
N TYR A 164 -8.26 -14.29 6.11
CA TYR A 164 -8.33 -13.49 4.87
C TYR A 164 -8.77 -14.36 3.69
N PRO A 165 -9.82 -13.97 2.96
CA PRO A 165 -10.21 -14.69 1.75
C PRO A 165 -9.18 -14.44 0.64
N ILE A 166 -8.62 -15.53 0.11
CA ILE A 166 -7.77 -15.55 -1.08
C ILE A 166 -8.58 -16.13 -2.21
N THR A 167 -8.83 -15.32 -3.23
CA THR A 167 -9.64 -15.73 -4.38
C THR A 167 -8.78 -16.11 -5.58
N ARG A 168 -9.32 -16.99 -6.44
CA ARG A 168 -8.71 -17.30 -7.73
C ARG A 168 -8.52 -16.03 -8.56
N ALA A 169 -9.55 -15.16 -8.58
CA ALA A 169 -9.53 -13.91 -9.32
C ALA A 169 -8.36 -13.00 -8.89
N LEU A 170 -8.12 -12.86 -7.58
CA LEU A 170 -6.97 -12.09 -7.07
C LEU A 170 -5.63 -12.67 -7.55
N LEU A 171 -5.48 -14.02 -7.50
CA LEU A 171 -4.23 -14.67 -7.90
C LEU A 171 -3.97 -14.58 -9.41
N GLU A 172 -5.00 -14.75 -10.23
CA GLU A 172 -4.89 -14.65 -11.68
C GLU A 172 -4.66 -13.21 -12.15
N ASP A 173 -5.33 -12.25 -11.51
CA ASP A 173 -5.20 -10.84 -11.82
C ASP A 173 -3.83 -10.30 -11.39
N GLY A 174 -3.34 -10.69 -10.20
CA GLY A 174 -2.05 -10.22 -9.71
C GLY A 174 -0.88 -10.55 -10.65
N ALA A 175 -0.92 -11.72 -11.30
CA ALA A 175 0.10 -12.11 -12.28
C ALA A 175 0.26 -11.09 -13.44
N ARG A 176 -0.81 -10.37 -13.80
CA ARG A 176 -0.80 -9.37 -14.88
C ARG A 176 -0.08 -8.07 -14.49
N TRP A 177 0.12 -7.87 -13.19
CA TRP A 177 0.69 -6.66 -12.63
C TRP A 177 2.09 -6.86 -12.05
N SER A 178 2.72 -8.02 -12.32
CA SER A 178 4.10 -8.28 -11.89
C SER A 178 5.06 -7.23 -12.45
N ILE A 179 5.92 -6.69 -11.58
CA ILE A 179 6.88 -5.63 -11.89
C ILE A 179 8.32 -5.99 -11.50
N LEU A 180 8.51 -7.04 -10.69
CA LEU A 180 9.84 -7.43 -10.20
C LEU A 180 10.66 -8.27 -11.20
N ASP A 181 10.07 -8.64 -12.35
CA ASP A 181 10.76 -9.42 -13.37
C ASP A 181 11.67 -8.56 -14.28
N SER A 182 11.65 -7.23 -14.09
CA SER A 182 12.45 -6.27 -14.87
C SER A 182 12.75 -5.02 -14.04
N GLU A 183 13.59 -4.13 -14.60
CA GLU A 183 13.81 -2.81 -14.01
C GLU A 183 12.51 -2.02 -13.94
N ILE A 184 12.23 -1.43 -12.78
CA ILE A 184 11.03 -0.64 -12.53
C ILE A 184 11.35 0.84 -12.81
N PRO A 185 10.73 1.48 -13.83
CA PRO A 185 11.05 2.85 -14.24
C PRO A 185 10.47 3.92 -13.31
N VAL A 186 10.73 3.77 -12.01
CA VAL A 186 10.49 4.77 -10.97
C VAL A 186 11.81 5.49 -10.71
N GLU A 187 11.90 6.76 -11.07
CA GLU A 187 13.13 7.56 -11.00
C GLU A 187 13.14 8.59 -9.84
N VAL A 188 12.05 8.69 -9.10
CA VAL A 188 11.90 9.61 -7.97
C VAL A 188 12.52 9.04 -6.69
N PRO A 189 12.87 9.90 -5.70
CA PRO A 189 13.35 9.44 -4.40
C PRO A 189 12.43 8.41 -3.75
N VAL A 190 12.99 7.31 -3.24
CA VAL A 190 12.25 6.23 -2.56
C VAL A 190 12.88 5.93 -1.21
N ARG A 191 12.05 5.86 -0.17
CA ARG A 191 12.44 5.42 1.18
C ARG A 191 11.71 4.11 1.47
N ILE A 192 12.46 3.07 1.79
CA ILE A 192 11.93 1.74 2.13
C ILE A 192 12.20 1.46 3.60
N LEU A 193 11.15 1.13 4.35
CA LEU A 193 11.22 0.69 5.75
C LEU A 193 10.81 -0.78 5.80
N GLN A 194 11.71 -1.66 6.27
CA GLN A 194 11.48 -3.10 6.31
C GLN A 194 11.79 -3.69 7.68
N GLY A 195 10.91 -4.56 8.16
CA GLY A 195 11.15 -5.34 9.37
C GLY A 195 12.09 -6.52 9.11
N GLY A 196 13.07 -6.73 9.99
CA GLY A 196 13.99 -7.87 9.90
C GLY A 196 13.36 -9.18 10.37
N GLU A 197 12.32 -9.12 11.21
CA GLU A 197 11.56 -10.25 11.74
C GLU A 197 10.14 -10.33 11.10
N ASP A 198 9.99 -9.78 9.89
CA ASP A 198 8.74 -9.81 9.14
C ASP A 198 8.45 -11.24 8.61
N PRO A 199 7.39 -11.92 9.10
CA PRO A 199 7.06 -13.28 8.67
C PRO A 199 6.28 -13.31 7.35
N ASP A 200 5.69 -12.19 6.92
CA ASP A 200 4.83 -12.11 5.73
C ASP A 200 5.60 -11.66 4.49
N VAL A 201 6.51 -10.69 4.66
CA VAL A 201 7.37 -10.16 3.60
C VAL A 201 8.85 -10.25 4.04
N PRO A 202 9.60 -11.25 3.60
CA PRO A 202 11.02 -11.34 3.91
C PRO A 202 11.77 -10.06 3.49
N TRP A 203 12.71 -9.59 4.32
CA TRP A 203 13.50 -8.38 4.02
C TRP A 203 14.27 -8.50 2.70
N THR A 204 14.62 -9.71 2.29
CA THR A 204 15.26 -9.98 0.99
C THR A 204 14.36 -9.65 -0.19
N HIS A 205 13.04 -9.83 -0.07
CA HIS A 205 12.06 -9.43 -1.09
C HIS A 205 12.00 -7.89 -1.22
N ALA A 206 12.00 -7.18 -0.12
CA ALA A 206 12.03 -5.71 -0.13
C ALA A 206 13.38 -5.17 -0.67
N LEU A 207 14.49 -5.88 -0.44
CA LEU A 207 15.80 -5.55 -1.02
C LEU A 207 15.84 -5.83 -2.52
N GLU A 208 15.21 -6.91 -2.99
CA GLU A 208 15.04 -7.18 -4.42
C GLU A 208 14.29 -6.02 -5.10
N LEU A 209 13.19 -5.55 -4.49
CA LEU A 209 12.48 -4.37 -4.97
C LEU A 209 13.38 -3.13 -5.02
N ALA A 210 14.15 -2.87 -3.96
CA ALA A 210 15.06 -1.72 -3.92
C ALA A 210 16.06 -1.72 -5.09
N ASN A 211 16.60 -2.91 -5.42
CA ASN A 211 17.54 -3.08 -6.53
C ASN A 211 16.87 -3.01 -7.90
N ALA A 212 15.58 -3.30 -8.01
CA ALA A 212 14.84 -3.23 -9.28
C ALA A 212 14.42 -1.80 -9.64
N LEU A 213 14.40 -0.87 -8.67
CA LEU A 213 14.04 0.53 -8.91
C LEU A 213 15.13 1.26 -9.70
N LYS A 214 14.73 2.01 -10.75
CA LYS A 214 15.64 2.83 -11.54
C LYS A 214 16.08 4.12 -10.83
N SER A 215 15.42 4.48 -9.73
CA SER A 215 15.74 5.68 -8.96
C SER A 215 17.22 5.69 -8.51
N PRO A 216 17.95 6.81 -8.69
CA PRO A 216 19.30 6.97 -8.16
C PRO A 216 19.30 7.27 -6.63
N ASP A 217 18.14 7.58 -6.06
CA ASP A 217 17.97 7.93 -4.64
C ASP A 217 17.02 6.95 -3.94
N VAL A 218 17.55 5.77 -3.62
CA VAL A 218 16.84 4.75 -2.84
C VAL A 218 17.54 4.55 -1.51
N VAL A 219 16.82 4.80 -0.41
CA VAL A 219 17.30 4.49 0.95
C VAL A 219 16.51 3.31 1.51
N PHE A 220 17.22 2.24 1.85
CA PHE A 220 16.67 1.04 2.46
C PHE A 220 17.01 1.00 3.95
N THR A 221 16.00 1.05 4.81
CA THR A 221 16.12 0.98 6.27
C THR A 221 15.61 -0.37 6.77
N LEU A 222 16.52 -1.22 7.25
CA LEU A 222 16.17 -2.47 7.92
C LEU A 222 16.04 -2.24 9.42
N VAL A 223 14.83 -2.43 9.95
CA VAL A 223 14.55 -2.43 11.40
C VAL A 223 14.70 -3.88 11.88
N ARG A 224 15.85 -4.21 12.47
CA ARG A 224 16.26 -5.59 12.77
C ARG A 224 15.21 -6.40 13.54
N ASP A 225 14.65 -5.82 14.58
CA ASP A 225 13.62 -6.37 15.46
C ASP A 225 12.19 -5.97 15.04
N GLY A 226 12.03 -5.47 13.81
CA GLY A 226 10.74 -5.03 13.26
C GLY A 226 9.93 -6.19 12.70
N ASP A 227 8.65 -6.19 12.99
CA ASP A 227 7.64 -7.08 12.40
C ASP A 227 7.09 -6.54 11.07
N HIS A 228 6.13 -7.24 10.46
CA HIS A 228 5.44 -6.81 9.25
C HIS A 228 4.70 -5.47 9.41
N ARG A 229 4.18 -5.21 10.59
CA ARG A 229 3.34 -4.02 10.83
C ARG A 229 4.15 -2.74 10.96
N LEU A 230 5.36 -2.80 11.51
CA LEU A 230 6.18 -1.62 11.83
C LEU A 230 5.33 -0.50 12.45
N SER A 231 4.61 -0.82 13.52
CA SER A 231 3.60 0.06 14.14
C SER A 231 3.90 0.42 15.58
N ARG A 232 5.08 0.05 16.10
CA ARG A 232 5.54 0.50 17.43
C ARG A 232 5.84 2.02 17.38
N PRO A 233 5.81 2.74 18.49
CA PRO A 233 6.06 4.18 18.51
C PRO A 233 7.34 4.61 17.75
N GLN A 234 8.45 3.85 17.93
CA GLN A 234 9.72 4.12 17.24
C GLN A 234 9.63 3.84 15.72
N ASP A 235 8.80 2.91 15.28
CA ASP A 235 8.62 2.60 13.87
C ASP A 235 7.78 3.69 13.19
N LEU A 236 6.74 4.19 13.88
CA LEU A 236 5.95 5.33 13.42
C LEU A 236 6.79 6.60 13.33
N ALA A 237 7.69 6.83 14.29
CA ALA A 237 8.62 7.96 14.22
C ALA A 237 9.56 7.86 13.00
N ARG A 238 10.05 6.65 12.66
CA ARG A 238 10.85 6.43 11.45
C ARG A 238 10.03 6.67 10.17
N LEU A 239 8.78 6.22 10.15
CA LEU A 239 7.88 6.47 9.01
C LEU A 239 7.67 7.97 8.79
N ILE A 240 7.37 8.71 9.86
CA ILE A 240 7.17 10.16 9.79
C ILE A 240 8.45 10.85 9.31
N ALA A 241 9.61 10.51 9.88
CA ALA A 241 10.90 11.08 9.47
C ALA A 241 11.21 10.83 7.98
N ALA A 242 10.92 9.61 7.47
CA ALA A 242 11.08 9.30 6.05
C ALA A 242 10.13 10.11 5.16
N VAL A 243 8.91 10.38 5.61
CA VAL A 243 7.96 11.24 4.88
C VAL A 243 8.43 12.70 4.91
N GLU A 244 8.88 13.21 6.05
CA GLU A 244 9.39 14.58 6.19
C GLU A 244 10.60 14.82 5.29
N GLU A 245 11.53 13.87 5.23
CA GLU A 245 12.71 13.94 4.37
C GLU A 245 12.33 14.16 2.90
N VAL A 246 11.35 13.40 2.38
CA VAL A 246 10.98 13.47 0.96
C VAL A 246 9.96 14.57 0.63
N VAL A 247 9.28 15.13 1.62
CA VAL A 247 8.33 16.25 1.46
C VAL A 247 9.05 17.60 1.52
N GLY A 248 10.18 17.67 2.24
CA GLY A 248 10.97 18.89 2.46
C GLY A 248 12.03 19.18 1.40
N GLY A 249 12.35 18.19 0.52
CA GLY A 249 13.37 18.27 -0.53
C GLY A 249 12.91 18.93 -1.84
#